data_5595da1173a253698e3cf9bf9ee0bb5e
#
_entry.id   5595da1173a253698e3cf9bf9ee0bb5e
#
_cell.length_a   1.000
_cell.length_b   1.000
_cell.length_c   1.000
_cell.angle_alpha   90.00
_cell.angle_beta   90.00
_cell.angle_gamma   90.00
#
_symmetry.space_group_name_H-M   'P 1'
#
loop_
_entity.id
_entity.type
_entity.pdbx_description
1 polymer ?
#
loop_
_entity_poly.entity_id
_entity_poly.type
_entity_poly.pdbx_seq_one_letter_code
_entity_poly.pdbx_strand_id
1 'polypeptide(L)'
;PERRGWYKKLDHTAIYYLIAGTYTPFLSIALPTQKAHYLLIALWVIALIGTLFKLVFIHRFEKISLIAYLLMGWLAVLVMDDMQRFLSKPALTFLIIGGLSYTIGALFYALKKVRYTHAIWHIFVLIGAGSHFLSIYLYVI
;
A
#
# COMPACT_ATOMS: atom_id res chain seq x y z
N PRO A 1 -13.07 19.10 -16.87
CA PRO A 1 -13.10 19.13 -15.42
C PRO A 1 -13.70 17.86 -14.79
N GLU A 2 -14.82 17.36 -15.30
CA GLU A 2 -15.44 16.15 -14.81
C GLU A 2 -14.56 14.93 -14.99
N ARG A 3 -13.85 14.84 -16.13
CA ARG A 3 -12.92 13.75 -16.38
C ARG A 3 -11.78 13.73 -15.38
N ARG A 4 -11.23 14.92 -15.05
CA ARG A 4 -10.17 15.01 -14.03
C ARG A 4 -10.65 14.54 -12.67
N GLY A 5 -11.89 14.87 -12.29
CA GLY A 5 -12.48 14.41 -11.04
C GLY A 5 -12.59 12.91 -11.00
N TRP A 6 -13.06 12.27 -12.08
CA TRP A 6 -13.18 10.82 -12.17
C TRP A 6 -11.83 10.12 -12.10
N TYR A 7 -10.84 10.59 -12.90
CA TYR A 7 -9.51 9.99 -12.88
C TYR A 7 -8.85 10.13 -11.53
N LYS A 8 -9.03 11.26 -10.86
CA LYS A 8 -8.50 11.46 -9.51
C LYS A 8 -9.13 10.51 -8.50
N LYS A 9 -10.45 10.28 -8.59
CA LYS A 9 -11.14 9.30 -7.75
C LYS A 9 -10.60 7.90 -7.98
N LEU A 10 -10.45 7.49 -9.23
CA LEU A 10 -9.93 6.19 -9.59
C LEU A 10 -8.50 6.01 -9.09
N ASP A 11 -7.67 7.04 -9.25
CA ASP A 11 -6.28 7.00 -8.82
C ASP A 11 -6.18 6.81 -7.30
N HIS A 12 -6.93 7.60 -6.54
CA HIS A 12 -6.89 7.53 -5.07
C HIS A 12 -7.48 6.23 -4.53
N THR A 13 -8.60 5.76 -5.09
CA THR A 13 -9.20 4.50 -4.64
C THR A 13 -8.36 3.30 -5.05
N ALA A 14 -7.70 3.37 -6.22
CA ALA A 14 -6.82 2.28 -6.67
C ALA A 14 -5.67 2.04 -5.69
N ILE A 15 -5.15 3.08 -5.03
CA ILE A 15 -4.07 2.93 -4.05
C ILE A 15 -4.52 2.08 -2.86
N TYR A 16 -5.74 2.27 -2.36
CA TYR A 16 -6.27 1.44 -1.28
C TYR A 16 -6.30 -0.04 -1.67
N TYR A 17 -6.77 -0.33 -2.89
CA TYR A 17 -6.85 -1.71 -3.38
C TYR A 17 -5.48 -2.28 -3.71
N LEU A 18 -4.55 -1.44 -4.17
CA LEU A 18 -3.17 -1.87 -4.41
C LEU A 18 -2.54 -2.36 -3.10
N ILE A 19 -2.71 -1.61 -2.02
CA ILE A 19 -2.14 -1.97 -0.73
C ILE A 19 -2.81 -3.24 -0.20
N ALA A 20 -4.15 -3.28 -0.14
CA ALA A 20 -4.88 -4.44 0.36
C ALA A 20 -4.64 -5.68 -0.49
N GLY A 21 -4.60 -5.53 -1.81
CA GLY A 21 -4.34 -6.62 -2.74
C GLY A 21 -2.93 -7.17 -2.60
N THR A 22 -1.93 -6.32 -2.38
CA THR A 22 -0.55 -6.75 -2.15
C THR A 22 -0.42 -7.54 -0.85
N TYR A 23 -1.13 -7.14 0.20
CA TYR A 23 -1.14 -7.87 1.46
C TYR A 23 -1.80 -9.25 1.33
N THR A 24 -2.75 -9.40 0.44
CA THR A 24 -3.57 -10.62 0.37
C THR A 24 -2.74 -11.90 0.22
N PRO A 25 -1.79 -12.02 -0.74
CA PRO A 25 -0.97 -13.23 -0.82
C PRO A 25 -0.14 -13.50 0.44
N PHE A 26 0.43 -12.46 1.02
CA PHE A 26 1.25 -12.62 2.21
C PHE A 26 0.43 -13.10 3.39
N LEU A 27 -0.73 -12.49 3.64
CA LEU A 27 -1.54 -12.77 4.82
C LEU A 27 -2.46 -13.99 4.66
N SER A 28 -2.77 -14.40 3.43
CA SER A 28 -3.63 -15.56 3.21
C SER A 28 -2.86 -16.83 2.85
N ILE A 29 -1.73 -16.72 2.16
CA ILE A 29 -0.95 -17.87 1.69
C ILE A 29 0.28 -18.10 2.55
N ALA A 30 1.09 -17.05 2.76
CA ALA A 30 2.38 -17.19 3.41
C ALA A 30 2.31 -17.26 4.93
N LEU A 31 1.33 -16.60 5.56
CA LEU A 31 1.21 -16.52 7.02
C LEU A 31 -0.03 -17.29 7.50
N PRO A 32 0.14 -18.55 7.99
CA PRO A 32 -0.99 -19.35 8.44
C PRO A 32 -1.39 -19.06 9.88
N THR A 33 -1.51 -17.79 10.24
CA THR A 33 -1.84 -17.40 11.62
C THR A 33 -3.18 -16.67 11.65
N GLN A 34 -3.88 -16.78 12.77
CA GLN A 34 -5.16 -16.11 12.98
C GLN A 34 -5.00 -14.58 12.97
N LYS A 35 -3.89 -14.11 13.55
CA LYS A 35 -3.54 -12.69 13.57
C LYS A 35 -3.42 -12.12 12.15
N ALA A 36 -2.77 -12.87 11.23
CA ALA A 36 -2.65 -12.47 9.83
C ALA A 36 -4.01 -12.40 9.14
N HIS A 37 -4.90 -13.34 9.41
CA HIS A 37 -6.24 -13.33 8.86
C HIS A 37 -7.05 -12.13 9.33
N TYR A 38 -6.98 -11.79 10.61
CA TYR A 38 -7.66 -10.62 11.15
C TYR A 38 -7.12 -9.34 10.53
N LEU A 39 -5.79 -9.25 10.36
CA LEU A 39 -5.18 -8.09 9.72
C LEU A 39 -5.65 -7.95 8.27
N LEU A 40 -5.75 -9.06 7.53
CA LEU A 40 -6.22 -9.06 6.15
C LEU A 40 -7.66 -8.52 6.06
N ILE A 41 -8.54 -8.99 6.95
CA ILE A 41 -9.92 -8.51 7.01
C ILE A 41 -9.94 -7.00 7.32
N ALA A 42 -9.14 -6.56 8.29
CA ALA A 42 -9.06 -5.15 8.66
C ALA A 42 -8.60 -4.28 7.49
N LEU A 43 -7.58 -4.74 6.72
CA LEU A 43 -7.08 -4.00 5.57
C LEU A 43 -8.14 -3.85 4.48
N TRP A 44 -8.91 -4.90 4.19
CA TRP A 44 -9.98 -4.81 3.20
C TRP A 44 -11.13 -3.94 3.67
N VAL A 45 -11.46 -3.97 4.95
CA VAL A 45 -12.47 -3.06 5.52
C VAL A 45 -12.01 -1.61 5.41
N ILE A 46 -10.75 -1.34 5.74
CA ILE A 46 -10.18 0.00 5.60
C ILE A 46 -10.21 0.46 4.14
N ALA A 47 -9.89 -0.42 3.20
CA ALA A 47 -9.94 -0.10 1.77
C ALA A 47 -11.35 0.28 1.32
N LEU A 48 -12.36 -0.46 1.77
CA LEU A 48 -13.75 -0.16 1.43
C LEU A 48 -14.19 1.17 2.03
N ILE A 49 -13.89 1.42 3.31
CA ILE A 49 -14.24 2.66 3.99
C ILE A 49 -13.53 3.83 3.31
N GLY A 50 -12.25 3.68 2.99
CA GLY A 50 -11.47 4.71 2.29
C GLY A 50 -12.04 5.04 0.93
N THR A 51 -12.48 4.02 0.18
CA THR A 51 -13.13 4.21 -1.11
C THR A 51 -14.40 5.02 -0.98
N LEU A 52 -15.27 4.67 -0.04
CA LEU A 52 -16.51 5.41 0.21
C LEU A 52 -16.22 6.86 0.61
N PHE A 53 -15.23 7.05 1.48
CA PHE A 53 -14.82 8.39 1.90
C PHE A 53 -14.36 9.24 0.72
N LYS A 54 -13.53 8.67 -0.17
CA LYS A 54 -13.03 9.39 -1.34
C LYS A 54 -14.10 9.67 -2.38
N LEU A 55 -15.08 8.80 -2.54
CA LEU A 55 -16.18 9.04 -3.46
C LEU A 55 -17.04 10.23 -3.01
N VAL A 56 -17.14 10.45 -1.69
CA VAL A 56 -17.93 11.55 -1.15
C VAL A 56 -17.10 12.84 -1.04
N PHE A 57 -15.82 12.74 -0.65
CA PHE A 57 -14.97 13.91 -0.34
C PHE A 57 -13.74 13.98 -1.24
N ILE A 58 -13.91 13.82 -2.55
CA ILE A 58 -12.77 13.69 -3.50
C ILE A 58 -11.77 14.85 -3.46
N HIS A 59 -12.24 16.07 -3.23
CA HIS A 59 -11.38 17.25 -3.25
C HIS A 59 -10.91 17.70 -1.88
N ARG A 60 -11.23 16.93 -0.84
CA ARG A 60 -10.89 17.27 0.53
C ARG A 60 -10.03 16.17 1.15
N PHE A 61 -9.21 16.56 2.11
CA PHE A 61 -8.48 15.63 2.97
C PHE A 61 -7.47 14.74 2.22
N GLU A 62 -6.75 15.32 1.23
CA GLU A 62 -5.66 14.59 0.55
C GLU A 62 -4.60 14.12 1.54
N LYS A 63 -4.24 14.96 2.52
CA LYS A 63 -3.25 14.60 3.54
C LYS A 63 -3.74 13.46 4.41
N ILE A 64 -5.03 13.43 4.74
CA ILE A 64 -5.62 12.34 5.53
C ILE A 64 -5.53 11.03 4.74
N SER A 65 -5.81 11.07 3.44
CA SER A 65 -5.69 9.88 2.59
C SER A 65 -4.25 9.38 2.52
N LEU A 66 -3.29 10.28 2.38
CA LEU A 66 -1.88 9.92 2.34
C LEU A 66 -1.44 9.26 3.67
N ILE A 67 -1.88 9.82 4.79
CA ILE A 67 -1.62 9.24 6.11
C ILE A 67 -2.25 7.85 6.21
N ALA A 68 -3.48 7.68 5.73
CA ALA A 68 -4.15 6.39 5.74
C ALA A 68 -3.39 5.35 4.91
N TYR A 69 -2.88 5.73 3.73
CA TYR A 69 -2.08 4.83 2.89
C TYR A 69 -0.81 4.38 3.63
N LEU A 70 -0.11 5.32 4.26
CA LEU A 70 1.11 5.00 5.02
C LEU A 70 0.80 4.09 6.21
N LEU A 71 -0.27 4.37 6.94
CA LEU A 71 -0.68 3.52 8.06
C LEU A 71 -1.01 2.11 7.60
N MET A 72 -1.75 1.97 6.49
CA MET A 72 -2.04 0.66 5.93
C MET A 72 -0.75 -0.08 5.57
N GLY A 73 0.19 0.61 4.93
CA GLY A 73 1.46 0.02 4.55
C GLY A 73 2.29 -0.45 5.74
N TRP A 74 2.26 0.29 6.84
CA TRP A 74 3.04 -0.03 8.04
C TRP A 74 2.33 -0.98 9.00
N LEU A 75 1.06 -1.35 8.74
CA LEU A 75 0.38 -2.37 9.56
C LEU A 75 1.07 -3.74 9.49
N ALA A 76 1.90 -3.98 8.48
CA ALA A 76 2.72 -5.18 8.40
C ALA A 76 3.61 -5.37 9.64
N VAL A 77 3.99 -4.29 10.31
CA VAL A 77 4.79 -4.37 11.53
C VAL A 77 4.09 -5.19 12.61
N LEU A 78 2.76 -5.20 12.63
CA LEU A 78 1.99 -5.97 13.61
C LEU A 78 2.16 -7.48 13.45
N VAL A 79 2.52 -7.94 12.25
CA VAL A 79 2.76 -9.35 11.96
C VAL A 79 4.22 -9.62 11.61
N MET A 80 5.13 -8.73 12.02
CA MET A 80 6.56 -8.86 11.71
C MET A 80 7.13 -10.16 12.27
N ASP A 81 6.73 -10.57 13.47
CA ASP A 81 7.18 -11.84 14.07
C ASP A 81 6.78 -13.02 13.19
N ASP A 82 5.54 -13.03 12.72
CA ASP A 82 5.05 -14.08 11.82
C ASP A 82 5.78 -14.05 10.48
N MET A 83 6.04 -12.86 9.95
CA MET A 83 6.77 -12.73 8.69
C MET A 83 8.19 -13.24 8.81
N GLN A 84 8.87 -12.95 9.90
CA GLN A 84 10.23 -13.47 10.14
C GLN A 84 10.24 -14.99 10.26
N ARG A 85 9.16 -15.56 10.79
CA ARG A 85 9.05 -17.01 11.00
C ARG A 85 8.70 -17.75 9.71
N PHE A 86 7.78 -17.23 8.90
CA PHE A 86 7.20 -17.96 7.77
C PHE A 86 7.69 -17.49 6.40
N LEU A 87 8.24 -16.29 6.29
CA LEU A 87 8.78 -15.80 5.01
C LEU A 87 10.27 -16.08 4.92
N SER A 88 10.74 -16.40 3.71
CA SER A 88 12.17 -16.49 3.44
C SER A 88 12.82 -15.12 3.57
N LYS A 89 14.14 -15.10 3.79
CA LYS A 89 14.88 -13.84 3.88
C LYS A 89 14.75 -13.00 2.62
N PRO A 90 14.88 -13.55 1.38
CA PRO A 90 14.67 -12.75 0.17
C PRO A 90 13.25 -12.17 0.07
N ALA A 91 12.22 -12.95 0.43
CA ALA A 91 10.85 -12.47 0.40
C ALA A 91 10.66 -11.27 1.33
N LEU A 92 11.17 -11.38 2.54
CA LEU A 92 11.08 -10.30 3.53
C LEU A 92 11.88 -9.07 3.08
N THR A 93 13.06 -9.29 2.49
CA THR A 93 13.90 -8.20 1.97
C THR A 93 13.16 -7.41 0.89
N PHE A 94 12.57 -8.07 -0.09
CA PHE A 94 11.79 -7.39 -1.13
C PHE A 94 10.57 -6.68 -0.55
N LEU A 95 9.93 -7.26 0.46
CA LEU A 95 8.79 -6.63 1.13
C LEU A 95 9.22 -5.32 1.82
N ILE A 96 10.34 -5.34 2.52
CA ILE A 96 10.88 -4.15 3.20
C ILE A 96 11.31 -3.08 2.20
N ILE A 97 11.99 -3.46 1.13
CA ILE A 97 12.40 -2.53 0.06
C ILE A 97 11.17 -1.85 -0.52
N GLY A 98 10.10 -2.61 -0.80
CA GLY A 98 8.87 -2.06 -1.33
C GLY A 98 8.21 -1.08 -0.37
N GLY A 99 8.14 -1.43 0.92
CA GLY A 99 7.57 -0.55 1.95
C GLY A 99 8.34 0.74 2.11
N LEU A 100 9.66 0.68 2.11
CA LEU A 100 10.51 1.86 2.18
C LEU A 100 10.34 2.75 0.95
N SER A 101 10.25 2.15 -0.25
CA SER A 101 10.03 2.89 -1.49
C SER A 101 8.71 3.64 -1.46
N TYR A 102 7.62 3.01 -1.01
CA TYR A 102 6.33 3.68 -0.86
C TYR A 102 6.42 4.83 0.14
N THR A 103 7.11 4.64 1.25
CA THR A 103 7.25 5.67 2.29
C THR A 103 8.02 6.87 1.75
N ILE A 104 9.14 6.64 1.07
CA ILE A 104 9.93 7.71 0.48
C ILE A 104 9.11 8.44 -0.59
N GLY A 105 8.41 7.71 -1.44
CA GLY A 105 7.53 8.30 -2.45
C GLY A 105 6.44 9.17 -1.83
N ALA A 106 5.84 8.71 -0.73
CA ALA A 106 4.82 9.49 -0.03
C ALA A 106 5.37 10.79 0.54
N LEU A 107 6.61 10.76 1.04
CA LEU A 107 7.27 11.98 1.52
C LEU A 107 7.46 12.99 0.39
N PHE A 108 7.90 12.55 -0.79
CA PHE A 108 8.02 13.44 -1.95
C PHE A 108 6.65 13.97 -2.39
N TYR A 109 5.63 13.14 -2.36
CA TYR A 109 4.27 13.57 -2.70
C TYR A 109 3.78 14.67 -1.75
N ALA A 110 4.11 14.55 -0.46
CA ALA A 110 3.76 15.56 0.54
C ALA A 110 4.52 16.87 0.36
N LEU A 111 5.73 16.82 -0.21
CA LEU A 111 6.58 17.99 -0.45
C LEU A 111 6.22 18.63 -1.79
N LYS A 112 5.09 19.34 -1.85
CA LYS A 112 4.58 19.95 -3.09
C LYS A 112 5.49 21.06 -3.67
N LYS A 113 6.45 21.51 -2.90
CA LYS A 113 7.39 22.58 -3.32
C LYS A 113 8.49 22.06 -4.25
N VAL A 114 8.76 20.76 -4.26
CA VAL A 114 9.79 20.17 -5.11
C VAL A 114 9.22 19.92 -6.50
N ARG A 115 9.99 20.27 -7.55
CA ARG A 115 9.59 20.09 -8.93
C ARG A 115 9.44 18.60 -9.26
N TYR A 116 8.38 18.26 -10.02
CA TYR A 116 8.12 16.89 -10.49
C TYR A 116 7.83 15.89 -9.36
N THR A 117 7.29 16.35 -8.22
CA THR A 117 6.99 15.43 -7.10
C THR A 117 6.01 14.33 -7.49
N HIS A 118 5.03 14.62 -8.36
CA HIS A 118 4.07 13.61 -8.80
C HIS A 118 4.74 12.51 -9.61
N ALA A 119 5.66 12.87 -10.52
CA ALA A 119 6.42 11.89 -11.30
C ALA A 119 7.33 11.06 -10.41
N ILE A 120 7.99 11.68 -9.43
CA ILE A 120 8.85 11.00 -8.46
C ILE A 120 8.01 10.01 -7.64
N TRP A 121 6.82 10.43 -7.20
CA TRP A 121 5.88 9.57 -6.48
C TRP A 121 5.56 8.31 -7.28
N HIS A 122 5.23 8.45 -8.57
CA HIS A 122 4.92 7.30 -9.43
C HIS A 122 6.11 6.36 -9.60
N ILE A 123 7.33 6.89 -9.71
CA ILE A 123 8.54 6.06 -9.81
C ILE A 123 8.71 5.21 -8.54
N PHE A 124 8.57 5.81 -7.36
CA PHE A 124 8.70 5.07 -6.10
C PHE A 124 7.57 4.06 -5.92
N VAL A 125 6.36 4.37 -6.37
CA VAL A 125 5.24 3.42 -6.34
C VAL A 125 5.54 2.23 -7.25
N LEU A 126 6.09 2.45 -8.43
CA LEU A 126 6.48 1.37 -9.35
C LEU A 126 7.57 0.49 -8.76
N ILE A 127 8.59 1.09 -8.14
CA ILE A 127 9.65 0.33 -7.47
C ILE A 127 9.06 -0.50 -6.33
N GLY A 128 8.19 0.11 -5.51
CA GLY A 128 7.54 -0.59 -4.40
C GLY A 128 6.67 -1.74 -4.87
N ALA A 129 5.81 -1.48 -5.86
CA ALA A 129 4.92 -2.50 -6.42
C ALA A 129 5.72 -3.63 -7.09
N GLY A 130 6.77 -3.27 -7.83
CA GLY A 130 7.64 -4.26 -8.47
C GLY A 130 8.36 -5.14 -7.44
N SER A 131 8.86 -4.53 -6.36
CA SER A 131 9.51 -5.28 -5.28
C SER A 131 8.54 -6.26 -4.60
N HIS A 132 7.32 -5.80 -4.31
CA HIS A 132 6.29 -6.66 -3.73
C HIS A 132 5.87 -7.77 -4.70
N PHE A 133 5.73 -7.46 -5.99
CA PHE A 133 5.43 -8.45 -7.01
C PHE A 133 6.51 -9.54 -7.07
N LEU A 134 7.80 -9.15 -7.06
CA LEU A 134 8.89 -10.12 -7.08
C LEU A 134 8.88 -10.98 -5.83
N SER A 135 8.62 -10.40 -4.67
CA SER A 135 8.50 -11.17 -3.43
C SER A 135 7.40 -12.22 -3.53
N ILE A 136 6.23 -11.83 -4.03
CA ILE A 136 5.08 -12.74 -4.16
C ILE A 136 5.36 -13.81 -5.22
N TYR A 137 5.79 -13.41 -6.39
CA TYR A 137 5.95 -14.32 -7.52
C TYR A 137 7.08 -15.33 -7.28
N LEU A 138 8.20 -14.87 -6.73
CA LEU A 138 9.38 -15.74 -6.56
C LEU A 138 9.36 -16.57 -5.28
N TYR A 139 8.70 -16.08 -4.22
CA TYR A 139 8.86 -16.68 -2.90
C TYR A 139 7.56 -17.05 -2.18
N VAL A 140 6.41 -16.54 -2.60
CA VAL A 140 5.10 -16.85 -1.97
C VAL A 140 4.32 -17.85 -2.82
N ILE A 141 4.25 -17.61 -4.10
CA ILE A 141 3.61 -18.52 -5.05
C ILE A 141 4.66 -19.47 -5.58
#